data_efe501ed72665c963aa9fe444f5f3b21
#
_entry.id   efe501ed72665c963aa9fe444f5f3b21
#
_cell.length_a   1.000
_cell.length_b   1.000
_cell.length_c   1.000
_cell.angle_alpha   90.00
_cell.angle_beta   90.00
_cell.angle_gamma   90.00
#
_symmetry.space_group_name_H-M   'P 1'
#
loop_
_entity.id
_entity.type
_entity.pdbx_description
1 polymer ?
#
loop_
_entity_poly.entity_id
_entity_poly.type
_entity_poly.pdbx_seq_one_letter_code
_entity_poly.pdbx_strand_id
1 'polypeptide(L)'
;VLRKEISSWDICGGVALFDLIIANGSVIDGTGAPGIKSDVGIVGERIEAIDDLVGAEARRVIDAKGLVVSPGFVDPHTHSDADLLMDPQHAYGLRQGITTEILGLGGISFAPLSQSNYRMYSHWLTGILGEPPEDVDVSNITSFRANYHRKVAINSAYLVPSGAIRIEAKGFQSGRLDDDEMRAAVRLVRESLEQGAVGFSNTSHNYPGTWNDTSELIELAKAVRDGGGIYVDASEPFNARRAYGAAEGPPEWLEIARKSGSRMHFAHYRTGPRTSGKVTEIMADRDAARAEGVDFTLDIYPYPTGGTVPATFLPSSFQEGGPDAILKRLSDPKQRQTAAEYLEGNQDPVRVKE
;
A
#
# COMPACT_ATOMS: atom_id res chain seq x y z
N VAL A 1 13.44 -20.16 6.84
CA VAL A 1 14.08 -21.35 7.44
C VAL A 1 13.01 -22.38 7.72
N LEU A 2 12.71 -23.26 6.78
CA LEU A 2 11.85 -24.44 6.98
C LEU A 2 12.59 -25.65 6.38
N ARG A 3 13.68 -26.07 7.05
CA ARG A 3 14.02 -27.49 7.07
C ARG A 3 13.36 -28.08 8.30
N LYS A 4 12.13 -28.55 8.16
CA LYS A 4 11.58 -29.54 9.06
C LYS A 4 11.97 -30.89 8.48
N GLU A 5 12.80 -31.63 9.21
CA GLU A 5 13.03 -33.03 8.96
C GLU A 5 11.67 -33.73 8.82
N ILE A 6 11.47 -34.41 7.72
CA ILE A 6 10.29 -35.21 7.46
C ILE A 6 10.34 -36.34 8.49
N SER A 7 9.58 -36.19 9.57
CA SER A 7 9.31 -37.27 10.49
C SER A 7 8.53 -38.34 9.73
N SER A 8 9.05 -39.57 9.77
CA SER A 8 8.50 -40.79 9.26
C SER A 8 6.97 -40.75 9.13
N TRP A 9 6.47 -40.77 7.89
CA TRP A 9 5.07 -41.02 7.59
C TRP A 9 4.70 -42.38 8.12
N ASP A 10 3.73 -42.47 9.01
CA ASP A 10 3.06 -43.72 9.35
C ASP A 10 2.36 -44.25 8.10
N ILE A 11 3.05 -45.13 7.41
CA ILE A 11 2.54 -45.82 6.22
C ILE A 11 1.55 -46.90 6.71
N CYS A 12 0.33 -46.51 6.99
CA CYS A 12 -0.80 -47.38 6.88
C CYS A 12 -1.33 -47.29 5.45
N GLY A 13 -0.72 -48.03 4.52
CA GLY A 13 -1.32 -48.52 3.24
C GLY A 13 -1.99 -47.55 2.27
N GLY A 14 -1.82 -46.24 2.38
CA GLY A 14 -2.39 -45.24 1.47
C GLY A 14 -1.30 -44.38 0.84
N VAL A 15 -1.17 -44.43 -0.48
CA VAL A 15 -0.35 -43.50 -1.26
C VAL A 15 -0.88 -42.09 -0.99
N ALA A 16 -0.01 -41.18 -0.52
CA ALA A 16 -0.40 -39.78 -0.32
C ALA A 16 -0.74 -39.19 -1.70
N LEU A 17 -2.01 -38.88 -1.92
CA LEU A 17 -2.50 -38.32 -3.16
C LEU A 17 -2.33 -36.78 -3.09
N PHE A 18 -1.45 -36.20 -3.92
CA PHE A 18 -1.35 -34.76 -4.11
C PHE A 18 -2.57 -34.26 -4.91
N ASP A 19 -3.02 -33.06 -4.60
CA ASP A 19 -4.00 -32.39 -5.45
C ASP A 19 -3.36 -31.89 -6.74
N LEU A 20 -2.08 -31.44 -6.63
CA LEU A 20 -1.30 -30.97 -7.77
C LEU A 20 0.18 -31.30 -7.55
N ILE A 21 0.83 -31.81 -8.60
CA ILE A 21 2.30 -31.83 -8.70
C ILE A 21 2.71 -30.91 -9.85
N ILE A 22 3.68 -30.02 -9.58
CA ILE A 22 4.39 -29.24 -10.60
C ILE A 22 5.74 -29.93 -10.79
N ALA A 23 5.91 -30.66 -11.91
CA ALA A 23 7.02 -31.54 -12.14
C ALA A 23 8.11 -30.94 -13.05
N ASN A 24 9.34 -31.41 -12.90
CA ASN A 24 10.49 -31.12 -13.78
C ASN A 24 10.94 -29.64 -13.80
N GLY A 25 10.46 -28.81 -12.89
CA GLY A 25 10.77 -27.39 -12.86
C GLY A 25 12.15 -27.05 -12.32
N SER A 26 12.56 -25.78 -12.49
CA SER A 26 13.66 -25.16 -11.73
C SER A 26 13.02 -24.34 -10.61
N VAL A 27 13.05 -24.84 -9.39
CA VAL A 27 12.40 -24.19 -8.23
C VAL A 27 13.30 -23.07 -7.71
N ILE A 28 12.76 -21.85 -7.65
CA ILE A 28 13.39 -20.67 -7.04
C ILE A 28 12.43 -20.18 -5.94
N ASP A 29 12.81 -20.37 -4.69
CA ASP A 29 11.94 -20.19 -3.52
C ASP A 29 11.88 -18.75 -2.97
N GLY A 30 12.62 -17.81 -3.56
CA GLY A 30 12.66 -16.41 -3.13
C GLY A 30 13.62 -16.13 -1.96
N THR A 31 14.35 -17.11 -1.45
CA THR A 31 15.31 -16.93 -0.34
C THR A 31 16.65 -16.32 -0.78
N GLY A 32 16.87 -16.18 -2.08
CA GLY A 32 18.15 -15.78 -2.68
C GLY A 32 19.12 -16.96 -2.89
N ALA A 33 18.72 -18.17 -2.53
CA ALA A 33 19.49 -19.39 -2.85
C ALA A 33 19.42 -19.70 -4.36
N PRO A 34 20.43 -20.39 -4.92
CA PRO A 34 20.37 -20.88 -6.30
C PRO A 34 19.17 -21.78 -6.52
N GLY A 35 18.55 -21.67 -7.72
CA GLY A 35 17.44 -22.57 -8.09
C GLY A 35 17.86 -24.02 -8.12
N ILE A 36 16.97 -24.90 -7.72
CA ILE A 36 17.16 -26.36 -7.71
C ILE A 36 16.22 -27.04 -8.69
N LYS A 37 16.64 -28.16 -9.27
CA LYS A 37 15.73 -29.06 -10.02
C LYS A 37 14.97 -29.89 -9.02
N SER A 38 13.64 -29.74 -9.00
CA SER A 38 12.78 -30.40 -8.06
C SER A 38 11.32 -30.34 -8.53
N ASP A 39 10.47 -31.19 -7.98
CA ASP A 39 9.04 -31.12 -8.14
C ASP A 39 8.41 -30.44 -6.91
N VAL A 40 7.21 -29.88 -7.10
CA VAL A 40 6.44 -29.26 -6.01
C VAL A 40 5.13 -29.97 -5.87
N GLY A 41 4.91 -30.63 -4.73
CA GLY A 41 3.67 -31.33 -4.38
C GLY A 41 2.79 -30.47 -3.48
N ILE A 42 1.50 -30.35 -3.88
CA ILE A 42 0.52 -29.48 -3.21
C ILE A 42 -0.66 -30.34 -2.73
N VAL A 43 -1.08 -30.12 -1.48
CA VAL A 43 -2.30 -30.69 -0.88
C VAL A 43 -3.11 -29.54 -0.29
N GLY A 44 -4.34 -29.39 -0.76
CA GLY A 44 -5.19 -28.26 -0.40
C GLY A 44 -4.56 -26.92 -0.75
N GLU A 45 -4.31 -26.10 0.25
CA GLU A 45 -3.73 -24.75 0.11
C GLU A 45 -2.23 -24.71 0.53
N ARG A 46 -1.56 -25.88 0.63
CA ARG A 46 -0.19 -25.96 1.13
C ARG A 46 0.74 -26.67 0.18
N ILE A 47 1.96 -26.16 0.10
CA ILE A 47 3.09 -26.89 -0.46
C ILE A 47 3.50 -27.93 0.58
N GLU A 48 3.28 -29.20 0.27
CA GLU A 48 3.54 -30.32 1.17
C GLU A 48 4.93 -30.91 0.97
N ALA A 49 5.42 -30.88 -0.28
CA ALA A 49 6.74 -31.39 -0.64
C ALA A 49 7.42 -30.53 -1.71
N ILE A 50 8.74 -30.39 -1.59
CA ILE A 50 9.64 -29.93 -2.66
C ILE A 50 10.73 -30.99 -2.72
N ASP A 51 10.59 -31.97 -3.62
CA ASP A 51 11.44 -33.15 -3.71
C ASP A 51 11.35 -33.80 -5.10
N ASP A 52 11.99 -34.96 -5.31
CA ASP A 52 11.74 -35.82 -6.45
C ASP A 52 10.43 -36.61 -6.21
N LEU A 53 9.39 -36.26 -6.93
CA LEU A 53 8.06 -36.87 -6.81
C LEU A 53 7.74 -37.83 -7.98
N VAL A 54 8.77 -38.35 -8.64
CA VAL A 54 8.58 -39.35 -9.70
C VAL A 54 7.84 -40.57 -9.15
N GLY A 55 6.68 -40.90 -9.75
CA GLY A 55 5.84 -42.01 -9.33
C GLY A 55 4.85 -41.69 -8.19
N ALA A 56 4.87 -40.50 -7.65
CA ALA A 56 3.82 -40.07 -6.72
C ALA A 56 2.50 -39.82 -7.44
N GLU A 57 1.38 -40.17 -6.78
CA GLU A 57 0.04 -39.97 -7.34
C GLU A 57 -0.45 -38.53 -7.11
N ALA A 58 -1.05 -37.93 -8.14
CA ALA A 58 -1.68 -36.62 -8.06
C ALA A 58 -2.95 -36.56 -8.90
N ARG A 59 -3.90 -35.72 -8.47
CA ARG A 59 -5.11 -35.45 -9.27
C ARG A 59 -4.79 -34.69 -10.55
N ARG A 60 -3.74 -33.86 -10.51
CA ARG A 60 -3.26 -33.08 -11.65
C ARG A 60 -1.74 -32.96 -11.61
N VAL A 61 -1.12 -33.08 -12.79
CA VAL A 61 0.32 -32.83 -12.95
C VAL A 61 0.50 -31.72 -13.98
N ILE A 62 1.36 -30.76 -13.67
CA ILE A 62 1.83 -29.72 -14.61
C ILE A 62 3.29 -30.01 -14.90
N ASP A 63 3.63 -30.27 -16.16
CA ASP A 63 5.03 -30.40 -16.59
C ASP A 63 5.65 -29.01 -16.77
N ALA A 64 6.56 -28.65 -15.87
CA ALA A 64 7.31 -27.41 -15.87
C ALA A 64 8.73 -27.55 -16.45
N LYS A 65 8.97 -28.57 -17.30
CA LYS A 65 10.26 -28.80 -17.92
C LYS A 65 10.74 -27.59 -18.71
N GLY A 66 11.92 -27.07 -18.33
CA GLY A 66 12.50 -25.87 -18.92
C GLY A 66 11.92 -24.54 -18.37
N LEU A 67 10.99 -24.61 -17.42
CA LEU A 67 10.40 -23.45 -16.77
C LEU A 67 10.95 -23.27 -15.35
N VAL A 68 10.78 -22.05 -14.83
CA VAL A 68 10.99 -21.73 -13.42
C VAL A 68 9.68 -21.89 -12.66
N VAL A 69 9.75 -22.51 -11.50
CA VAL A 69 8.66 -22.58 -10.51
C VAL A 69 9.05 -21.69 -9.35
N SER A 70 8.26 -20.67 -9.07
CA SER A 70 8.50 -19.71 -7.98
C SER A 70 7.21 -19.43 -7.21
N PRO A 71 7.29 -18.89 -5.98
CA PRO A 71 6.14 -18.26 -5.36
C PRO A 71 5.54 -17.18 -6.28
N GLY A 72 4.23 -16.97 -6.18
CA GLY A 72 3.59 -15.86 -6.87
C GLY A 72 4.15 -14.52 -6.36
N PHE A 73 4.19 -13.52 -7.23
CA PHE A 73 4.70 -12.21 -6.86
C PHE A 73 3.73 -11.47 -5.92
N VAL A 74 4.30 -10.73 -4.98
CA VAL A 74 3.57 -9.79 -4.13
C VAL A 74 3.80 -8.40 -4.68
N ASP A 75 2.73 -7.72 -5.09
CA ASP A 75 2.79 -6.30 -5.45
C ASP A 75 2.52 -5.45 -4.20
N PRO A 76 3.54 -4.74 -3.66
CA PRO A 76 3.38 -3.93 -2.47
C PRO A 76 2.76 -2.56 -2.76
N HIS A 77 2.53 -2.21 -4.04
CA HIS A 77 2.15 -0.87 -4.44
C HIS A 77 1.08 -0.87 -5.52
N THR A 78 -0.18 -0.96 -5.10
CA THR A 78 -1.32 -0.93 -6.01
C THR A 78 -2.39 0.05 -5.55
N HIS A 79 -3.31 0.35 -6.46
CA HIS A 79 -4.52 1.11 -6.22
C HIS A 79 -5.76 0.33 -6.71
N SER A 80 -5.72 -0.99 -6.57
CA SER A 80 -6.75 -1.92 -7.07
C SER A 80 -7.95 -2.07 -6.13
N ASP A 81 -8.09 -1.20 -5.13
CA ASP A 81 -9.11 -1.30 -4.08
C ASP A 81 -10.54 -1.41 -4.65
N ALA A 82 -10.92 -0.54 -5.59
CA ALA A 82 -12.21 -0.65 -6.27
C ALA A 82 -12.17 -1.66 -7.42
N ASP A 83 -11.08 -1.72 -8.17
CA ASP A 83 -10.95 -2.59 -9.33
C ASP A 83 -11.22 -4.06 -8.99
N LEU A 84 -10.69 -4.56 -7.88
CA LEU A 84 -10.93 -5.93 -7.41
C LEU A 84 -12.40 -6.20 -7.06
N LEU A 85 -13.16 -5.17 -6.68
CA LEU A 85 -14.61 -5.29 -6.44
C LEU A 85 -15.40 -5.29 -7.74
N MET A 86 -14.91 -4.58 -8.78
CA MET A 86 -15.55 -4.43 -10.08
C MET A 86 -15.14 -5.52 -11.08
N ASP A 87 -13.87 -5.92 -11.07
CA ASP A 87 -13.32 -7.04 -11.84
C ASP A 87 -12.62 -8.06 -10.93
N PRO A 88 -13.39 -8.96 -10.29
CA PRO A 88 -12.84 -9.97 -9.38
C PRO A 88 -11.84 -10.93 -10.01
N GLN A 89 -11.82 -11.07 -11.34
CA GLN A 89 -10.87 -11.94 -12.04
C GLN A 89 -9.46 -11.38 -12.07
N HIS A 90 -9.29 -10.08 -12.05
CA HIS A 90 -8.00 -9.38 -12.01
C HIS A 90 -6.95 -9.99 -12.98
N ALA A 91 -7.40 -10.27 -14.20
CA ALA A 91 -6.62 -11.07 -15.15
C ALA A 91 -5.30 -10.40 -15.56
N TYR A 92 -5.20 -9.09 -15.52
CA TYR A 92 -3.98 -8.35 -15.87
C TYR A 92 -2.86 -8.55 -14.83
N GLY A 93 -3.16 -8.57 -13.55
CA GLY A 93 -2.21 -8.88 -12.49
C GLY A 93 -1.75 -10.35 -12.54
N LEU A 94 -2.72 -11.28 -12.61
CA LEU A 94 -2.44 -12.71 -12.66
C LEU A 94 -1.58 -13.11 -13.86
N ARG A 95 -1.78 -12.50 -15.04
CA ARG A 95 -0.97 -12.78 -16.24
C ARG A 95 0.48 -12.34 -16.10
N GLN A 96 0.77 -11.47 -15.14
CA GLN A 96 2.13 -11.05 -14.79
C GLN A 96 2.72 -11.87 -13.63
N GLY A 97 1.96 -12.86 -13.11
CA GLY A 97 2.38 -13.69 -11.98
C GLY A 97 2.16 -13.06 -10.61
N ILE A 98 1.43 -11.94 -10.52
CA ILE A 98 1.04 -11.31 -9.26
C ILE A 98 -0.09 -12.14 -8.66
N THR A 99 0.12 -12.64 -7.44
CA THR A 99 -0.87 -13.45 -6.71
C THR A 99 -1.31 -12.81 -5.41
N THR A 100 -0.67 -11.72 -5.01
CA THR A 100 -1.00 -10.96 -3.80
C THR A 100 -0.78 -9.47 -4.04
N GLU A 101 -1.72 -8.66 -3.63
CA GLU A 101 -1.62 -7.19 -3.66
C GLU A 101 -1.81 -6.58 -2.28
N ILE A 102 -1.08 -5.49 -2.02
CA ILE A 102 -1.22 -4.69 -0.80
C ILE A 102 -2.08 -3.46 -1.14
N LEU A 103 -3.30 -3.46 -0.65
CA LEU A 103 -4.31 -2.42 -0.85
C LEU A 103 -4.20 -1.30 0.21
N GLY A 104 -4.86 -0.17 -0.03
CA GLY A 104 -4.90 0.94 0.92
C GLY A 104 -3.63 1.79 0.91
N LEU A 105 -2.86 1.76 -0.17
CA LEU A 105 -1.60 2.49 -0.29
C LEU A 105 -1.81 4.01 -0.42
N GLY A 106 -0.79 4.78 -0.07
CA GLY A 106 -0.77 6.24 -0.27
C GLY A 106 -1.76 7.01 0.60
N GLY A 107 -2.20 6.44 1.71
CA GLY A 107 -3.14 7.10 2.62
C GLY A 107 -4.55 7.23 2.05
N ILE A 108 -4.85 6.55 0.95
CA ILE A 108 -6.13 6.60 0.24
C ILE A 108 -6.73 5.21 0.10
N SER A 109 -7.91 5.00 0.62
CA SER A 109 -8.81 3.85 0.46
C SER A 109 -10.08 4.09 1.27
N PHE A 110 -10.91 3.05 1.44
CA PHE A 110 -12.29 3.19 1.85
C PHE A 110 -12.58 2.81 3.30
N ALA A 111 -11.73 2.05 3.98
CA ALA A 111 -12.00 1.56 5.33
C ALA A 111 -10.90 1.99 6.35
N PRO A 112 -11.28 2.29 7.60
CA PRO A 112 -12.64 2.28 8.14
C PRO A 112 -13.36 3.61 7.90
N LEU A 113 -14.58 3.60 7.38
CA LEU A 113 -15.41 4.80 7.20
C LEU A 113 -16.89 4.51 7.55
N SER A 114 -17.55 5.50 8.11
CA SER A 114 -19.01 5.53 8.12
C SER A 114 -19.55 5.62 6.69
N GLN A 115 -20.77 5.13 6.46
CA GLN A 115 -21.36 5.08 5.11
C GLN A 115 -21.50 6.48 4.47
N SER A 116 -21.74 7.51 5.28
CA SER A 116 -21.80 8.90 4.79
C SER A 116 -20.42 9.41 4.32
N ASN A 117 -19.37 9.12 5.09
CA ASN A 117 -18.01 9.50 4.76
C ASN A 117 -17.49 8.69 3.57
N TYR A 118 -17.86 7.41 3.48
CA TYR A 118 -17.53 6.56 2.33
C TYR A 118 -18.05 7.13 1.01
N ARG A 119 -19.34 7.49 0.93
CA ARG A 119 -19.93 8.04 -0.31
C ARG A 119 -19.23 9.30 -0.77
N MET A 120 -18.86 10.18 0.16
CA MET A 120 -18.16 11.41 -0.18
C MET A 120 -16.71 11.15 -0.58
N TYR A 121 -16.01 10.28 0.15
CA TYR A 121 -14.60 10.03 -0.10
C TYR A 121 -14.36 9.14 -1.32
N SER A 122 -15.23 8.16 -1.58
CA SER A 122 -15.15 7.35 -2.80
C SER A 122 -15.28 8.21 -4.06
N HIS A 123 -16.19 9.20 -4.04
CA HIS A 123 -16.30 10.16 -5.13
C HIS A 123 -15.02 11.00 -5.32
N TRP A 124 -14.36 11.40 -4.23
CA TRP A 124 -13.05 12.05 -4.30
C TRP A 124 -11.99 11.16 -4.94
N LEU A 125 -11.99 9.87 -4.65
CA LEU A 125 -10.97 8.91 -5.05
C LEU A 125 -11.21 8.27 -6.43
N THR A 126 -12.33 8.55 -7.09
CA THR A 126 -12.70 7.94 -8.38
C THR A 126 -11.59 8.03 -9.43
N GLY A 127 -10.85 9.15 -9.47
CA GLY A 127 -9.78 9.36 -10.44
C GLY A 127 -8.54 8.46 -10.26
N ILE A 128 -8.40 7.77 -9.12
CA ILE A 128 -7.25 6.90 -8.85
C ILE A 128 -7.66 5.48 -8.45
N LEU A 129 -8.75 5.31 -7.71
CA LEU A 129 -9.20 3.99 -7.24
C LEU A 129 -10.35 3.40 -8.07
N GLY A 130 -10.93 4.16 -9.01
CA GLY A 130 -12.15 3.78 -9.70
C GLY A 130 -13.42 4.04 -8.87
N GLU A 131 -14.55 3.59 -9.38
CA GLU A 131 -15.87 3.74 -8.74
C GLU A 131 -16.26 2.43 -8.06
N PRO A 132 -16.10 2.30 -6.74
CA PRO A 132 -16.54 1.10 -6.03
C PRO A 132 -18.07 1.07 -5.92
N PRO A 133 -18.69 -0.12 -5.69
CA PRO A 133 -20.11 -0.22 -5.40
C PRO A 133 -20.52 0.63 -4.19
N GLU A 134 -21.68 1.26 -4.26
CA GLU A 134 -22.17 2.16 -3.19
C GLU A 134 -22.54 1.43 -1.89
N ASP A 135 -22.83 0.14 -1.96
CA ASP A 135 -23.33 -0.69 -0.86
C ASP A 135 -22.24 -1.54 -0.18
N VAL A 136 -20.96 -1.26 -0.48
CA VAL A 136 -19.83 -1.94 0.18
C VAL A 136 -19.79 -1.57 1.67
N ASP A 137 -19.74 -2.58 2.53
CA ASP A 137 -19.52 -2.36 3.96
C ASP A 137 -18.05 -2.05 4.24
N VAL A 138 -17.78 -0.80 4.51
CA VAL A 138 -16.45 -0.24 4.81
C VAL A 138 -16.33 0.23 6.26
N SER A 139 -17.31 -0.10 7.10
CA SER A 139 -17.41 0.41 8.48
C SER A 139 -16.23 0.00 9.37
N ASN A 140 -15.57 -1.08 9.02
CA ASN A 140 -14.40 -1.61 9.71
C ASN A 140 -13.59 -2.53 8.79
N ILE A 141 -12.39 -2.90 9.20
CA ILE A 141 -11.47 -3.69 8.36
C ILE A 141 -11.98 -5.12 8.15
N THR A 142 -12.60 -5.72 9.15
CA THR A 142 -13.16 -7.10 9.02
C THR A 142 -14.24 -7.14 7.94
N SER A 143 -15.21 -6.22 7.99
CA SER A 143 -16.28 -6.11 7.00
C SER A 143 -15.71 -5.80 5.61
N PHE A 144 -14.77 -4.86 5.52
CA PHE A 144 -14.18 -4.48 4.26
C PHE A 144 -13.44 -5.64 3.59
N ARG A 145 -12.60 -6.37 4.34
CA ARG A 145 -11.90 -7.56 3.84
C ARG A 145 -12.84 -8.69 3.41
N ALA A 146 -14.01 -8.82 4.03
CA ALA A 146 -15.02 -9.80 3.64
C ALA A 146 -15.59 -9.56 2.23
N ASN A 147 -15.43 -8.35 1.66
CA ASN A 147 -15.81 -8.08 0.28
C ASN A 147 -14.86 -8.75 -0.73
N TYR A 148 -13.61 -8.99 -0.36
CA TYR A 148 -12.60 -9.65 -1.20
C TYR A 148 -12.48 -11.15 -0.91
N HIS A 149 -12.67 -11.57 0.33
CA HIS A 149 -12.36 -12.92 0.79
C HIS A 149 -13.12 -13.99 -0.02
N ARG A 150 -12.38 -14.84 -0.75
CA ARG A 150 -12.88 -15.89 -1.66
C ARG A 150 -13.80 -15.39 -2.78
N LYS A 151 -13.77 -14.11 -3.07
CA LYS A 151 -14.56 -13.50 -4.14
C LYS A 151 -13.67 -12.96 -5.27
N VAL A 152 -12.39 -12.72 -4.99
CA VAL A 152 -11.40 -12.22 -5.97
C VAL A 152 -10.35 -13.29 -6.24
N ALA A 153 -9.74 -13.24 -7.42
CA ALA A 153 -8.83 -14.28 -7.92
C ALA A 153 -7.41 -14.20 -7.34
N ILE A 154 -7.09 -13.16 -6.59
CA ILE A 154 -5.79 -12.96 -5.93
C ILE A 154 -5.95 -12.85 -4.42
N ASN A 155 -4.85 -12.96 -3.69
CA ASN A 155 -4.84 -12.60 -2.27
C ASN A 155 -4.68 -11.09 -2.10
N SER A 156 -5.21 -10.55 -1.01
CA SER A 156 -5.03 -9.15 -0.66
C SER A 156 -4.67 -8.98 0.81
N ALA A 157 -3.79 -8.03 1.09
CA ALA A 157 -3.57 -7.48 2.42
C ALA A 157 -3.94 -6.00 2.41
N TYR A 158 -4.20 -5.41 3.57
CA TYR A 158 -4.73 -4.06 3.64
C TYR A 158 -3.95 -3.18 4.59
N LEU A 159 -3.59 -1.99 4.11
CA LEU A 159 -3.03 -0.90 4.90
C LEU A 159 -4.15 0.07 5.28
N VAL A 160 -4.20 0.46 6.53
CA VAL A 160 -5.15 1.47 7.01
C VAL A 160 -4.77 2.83 6.44
N PRO A 161 -5.61 3.48 5.64
CA PRO A 161 -5.25 4.75 4.99
C PRO A 161 -5.43 5.93 5.94
N SER A 162 -4.42 6.80 6.02
CA SER A 162 -4.46 8.01 6.86
C SER A 162 -5.65 8.91 6.54
N GLY A 163 -6.05 8.96 5.26
CA GLY A 163 -7.20 9.75 4.82
C GLY A 163 -8.50 9.29 5.45
N ALA A 164 -8.79 7.97 5.46
CA ALA A 164 -9.99 7.45 6.08
C ALA A 164 -9.99 7.69 7.61
N ILE A 165 -8.85 7.44 8.27
CA ILE A 165 -8.70 7.70 9.71
C ILE A 165 -8.99 9.17 10.03
N ARG A 166 -8.42 10.08 9.26
CA ARG A 166 -8.61 11.51 9.50
C ARG A 166 -10.05 11.96 9.23
N ILE A 167 -10.67 11.47 8.15
CA ILE A 167 -12.06 11.77 7.81
C ILE A 167 -13.00 11.26 8.90
N GLU A 168 -12.76 10.09 9.44
CA GLU A 168 -13.61 9.52 10.49
C GLU A 168 -13.42 10.24 11.83
N ALA A 169 -12.21 10.73 12.13
CA ALA A 169 -11.92 11.48 13.35
C ALA A 169 -12.39 12.95 13.31
N LYS A 170 -12.26 13.63 12.15
CA LYS A 170 -12.45 15.09 12.01
C LYS A 170 -13.42 15.50 10.90
N GLY A 171 -13.79 14.58 10.01
CA GLY A 171 -14.51 14.94 8.78
C GLY A 171 -13.61 15.56 7.71
N PHE A 172 -14.24 16.20 6.73
CA PHE A 172 -13.54 16.86 5.61
C PHE A 172 -13.08 18.29 5.97
N GLN A 173 -12.53 18.45 7.17
CA GLN A 173 -12.08 19.75 7.69
C GLN A 173 -10.56 19.86 7.69
N SER A 174 -10.09 21.06 7.43
CA SER A 174 -8.68 21.42 7.55
C SER A 174 -8.22 21.53 9.01
N GLY A 175 -6.92 21.74 9.18
CA GLY A 175 -6.31 21.97 10.48
C GLY A 175 -5.85 20.71 11.19
N ARG A 176 -5.14 20.86 12.29
CA ARG A 176 -4.64 19.76 13.12
C ARG A 176 -5.79 19.03 13.82
N LEU A 177 -5.55 17.78 14.16
CA LEU A 177 -6.42 17.05 15.07
C LEU A 177 -6.30 17.65 16.47
N ASP A 178 -7.44 17.82 17.13
CA ASP A 178 -7.43 18.13 18.57
C ASP A 178 -7.19 16.84 19.39
N ASP A 179 -7.14 16.97 20.71
CA ASP A 179 -6.83 15.84 21.59
C ASP A 179 -7.85 14.71 21.52
N ASP A 180 -9.15 15.02 21.35
CA ASP A 180 -10.22 14.02 21.22
C ASP A 180 -10.18 13.34 19.86
N GLU A 181 -10.01 14.10 18.80
CA GLU A 181 -9.83 13.64 17.43
C GLU A 181 -8.59 12.74 17.30
N MET A 182 -7.47 13.15 17.94
CA MET A 182 -6.24 12.34 17.95
C MET A 182 -6.44 11.01 18.70
N ARG A 183 -7.12 11.04 19.86
CA ARG A 183 -7.46 9.80 20.57
C ARG A 183 -8.34 8.88 19.73
N ALA A 184 -9.30 9.44 19.00
CA ALA A 184 -10.14 8.68 18.09
C ALA A 184 -9.34 8.08 16.94
N ALA A 185 -8.45 8.84 16.32
CA ALA A 185 -7.57 8.37 15.24
C ALA A 185 -6.67 7.21 15.70
N VAL A 186 -6.00 7.33 16.84
CA VAL A 186 -5.15 6.27 17.42
C VAL A 186 -5.96 5.01 17.71
N ARG A 187 -7.17 5.16 18.26
CA ARG A 187 -8.07 4.03 18.54
C ARG A 187 -8.45 3.32 17.24
N LEU A 188 -8.86 4.05 16.20
CA LEU A 188 -9.22 3.48 14.90
C LEU A 188 -8.06 2.70 14.26
N VAL A 189 -6.82 3.21 14.35
CA VAL A 189 -5.64 2.49 13.86
C VAL A 189 -5.44 1.19 14.61
N ARG A 190 -5.52 1.19 15.96
CA ARG A 190 -5.36 -0.02 16.77
C ARG A 190 -6.43 -1.06 16.46
N GLU A 191 -7.69 -0.67 16.46
CA GLU A 191 -8.83 -1.53 16.11
C GLU A 191 -8.66 -2.13 14.70
N SER A 192 -8.19 -1.34 13.74
CA SER A 192 -7.93 -1.80 12.37
C SER A 192 -6.83 -2.86 12.30
N LEU A 193 -5.76 -2.71 13.05
CA LEU A 193 -4.68 -3.71 13.13
C LEU A 193 -5.18 -4.99 13.82
N GLU A 194 -5.92 -4.89 14.90
CA GLU A 194 -6.55 -6.04 15.57
C GLU A 194 -7.51 -6.80 14.64
N GLN A 195 -8.18 -6.11 13.72
CA GLN A 195 -9.05 -6.68 12.69
C GLN A 195 -8.29 -7.23 11.47
N GLY A 196 -6.97 -7.21 11.50
CA GLY A 196 -6.09 -7.85 10.52
C GLY A 196 -5.62 -6.96 9.39
N ALA A 197 -5.59 -5.63 9.57
CA ALA A 197 -4.76 -4.77 8.73
C ALA A 197 -3.28 -5.09 8.99
N VAL A 198 -2.45 -4.98 7.95
CA VAL A 198 -1.01 -5.30 8.04
C VAL A 198 -0.16 -4.07 8.37
N GLY A 199 -0.75 -2.90 8.38
CA GLY A 199 -0.07 -1.65 8.66
C GLY A 199 -0.94 -0.44 8.39
N PHE A 200 -0.29 0.70 8.24
CA PHE A 200 -0.91 2.00 8.02
C PHE A 200 -0.19 2.71 6.88
N SER A 201 -0.91 3.42 6.04
CA SER A 201 -0.33 4.18 4.95
C SER A 201 -0.63 5.67 5.05
N ASN A 202 0.34 6.50 4.65
CA ASN A 202 0.22 7.93 4.64
C ASN A 202 0.74 8.54 3.33
N THR A 203 0.22 9.72 3.00
CA THR A 203 0.80 10.62 2.02
C THR A 203 0.53 12.07 2.43
N SER A 204 1.51 12.95 2.23
CA SER A 204 1.38 14.38 2.55
C SER A 204 0.84 15.23 1.39
N HIS A 205 0.59 14.65 0.23
CA HIS A 205 0.13 15.40 -0.94
C HIS A 205 -1.30 15.12 -1.37
N ASN A 206 -1.93 14.06 -0.86
CA ASN A 206 -3.34 13.76 -1.09
C ASN A 206 -4.20 14.25 0.07
N TYR A 207 -5.32 14.90 -0.24
CA TYR A 207 -6.31 15.28 0.75
C TYR A 207 -7.01 14.03 1.34
N PRO A 208 -7.23 13.96 2.64
CA PRO A 208 -6.90 14.97 3.67
C PRO A 208 -5.52 14.79 4.31
N GLY A 209 -4.69 13.87 3.84
CA GLY A 209 -3.35 13.60 4.37
C GLY A 209 -2.41 14.83 4.33
N THR A 210 -2.66 15.77 3.42
CA THR A 210 -1.94 17.05 3.37
C THR A 210 -2.05 17.88 4.66
N TRP A 211 -3.04 17.59 5.52
CA TRP A 211 -3.26 18.25 6.81
C TRP A 211 -2.67 17.48 7.99
N ASN A 212 -2.14 16.28 7.77
CA ASN A 212 -1.45 15.56 8.83
C ASN A 212 -0.16 16.28 9.22
N ASP A 213 0.03 16.47 10.49
CA ASP A 213 1.23 17.06 11.05
C ASP A 213 2.19 15.94 11.50
N THR A 214 3.49 16.25 11.56
CA THR A 214 4.53 15.28 11.92
C THR A 214 4.28 14.66 13.29
N SER A 215 3.80 15.46 14.27
CA SER A 215 3.51 14.95 15.61
C SER A 215 2.33 13.98 15.62
N GLU A 216 1.28 14.24 14.84
CA GLU A 216 0.15 13.33 14.64
C GLU A 216 0.63 12.01 14.04
N LEU A 217 1.45 12.08 12.98
CA LEU A 217 1.99 10.89 12.32
C LEU A 217 2.89 10.06 13.23
N ILE A 218 3.67 10.69 14.10
CA ILE A 218 4.47 9.98 15.11
C ILE A 218 3.60 9.18 16.07
N GLU A 219 2.49 9.76 16.56
CA GLU A 219 1.58 9.06 17.46
C GLU A 219 0.84 7.90 16.76
N LEU A 220 0.42 8.09 15.51
CA LEU A 220 -0.17 7.02 14.69
C LEU A 220 0.84 5.92 14.41
N ALA A 221 2.09 6.28 14.08
CA ALA A 221 3.17 5.32 13.84
C ALA A 221 3.53 4.51 15.09
N LYS A 222 3.46 5.09 16.30
CA LYS A 222 3.60 4.35 17.56
C LYS A 222 2.50 3.31 17.72
N ALA A 223 1.24 3.66 17.40
CA ALA A 223 0.14 2.70 17.43
C ALA A 223 0.34 1.56 16.44
N VAL A 224 0.89 1.86 15.25
CA VAL A 224 1.24 0.85 14.23
C VAL A 224 2.32 -0.09 14.74
N ARG A 225 3.40 0.42 15.33
CA ARG A 225 4.47 -0.38 15.94
C ARG A 225 3.92 -1.31 17.02
N ASP A 226 3.11 -0.76 17.92
CA ASP A 226 2.55 -1.49 19.06
C ASP A 226 1.61 -2.63 18.60
N GLY A 227 0.93 -2.45 17.47
CA GLY A 227 0.14 -3.48 16.78
C GLY A 227 0.94 -4.42 15.89
N GLY A 228 2.27 -4.29 15.82
CA GLY A 228 3.14 -5.14 15.00
C GLY A 228 3.06 -4.88 13.48
N GLY A 229 2.43 -3.78 13.07
CA GLY A 229 2.26 -3.39 11.68
C GLY A 229 3.47 -2.68 11.07
N ILE A 230 3.33 -2.29 9.80
CA ILE A 230 4.30 -1.48 9.05
C ILE A 230 3.71 -0.09 8.76
N TYR A 231 4.51 0.95 8.91
CA TYR A 231 4.15 2.30 8.50
C TYR A 231 4.65 2.54 7.07
N VAL A 232 3.74 2.80 6.15
CA VAL A 232 4.05 3.07 4.74
C VAL A 232 3.91 4.55 4.45
N ASP A 233 4.96 5.18 3.94
CA ASP A 233 4.93 6.58 3.53
C ASP A 233 5.06 6.71 2.02
N ALA A 234 4.03 7.25 1.40
CA ALA A 234 4.01 7.58 -0.02
C ALA A 234 4.28 9.09 -0.27
N SER A 235 4.70 9.83 0.74
CA SER A 235 5.09 11.23 0.58
C SER A 235 6.40 11.32 -0.18
N GLU A 236 6.43 12.13 -1.24
CA GLU A 236 7.67 12.36 -1.99
C GLU A 236 8.69 13.05 -1.06
N PRO A 237 9.90 12.50 -0.92
CA PRO A 237 10.88 12.97 0.07
C PRO A 237 11.32 14.43 -0.11
N PHE A 238 11.03 15.03 -1.27
CA PHE A 238 11.48 16.35 -1.65
C PHE A 238 10.37 17.33 -2.03
N ASN A 239 9.11 16.90 -1.99
CA ASN A 239 7.94 17.70 -2.36
C ASN A 239 6.85 17.63 -1.30
N ALA A 240 7.22 17.78 -0.02
CA ALA A 240 6.21 17.87 1.04
C ALA A 240 5.31 19.09 0.79
N ARG A 241 4.25 18.91 0.02
CA ARG A 241 3.18 19.90 -0.20
C ARG A 241 2.24 19.87 0.99
N ARG A 242 2.79 20.11 2.18
CA ARG A 242 1.97 20.17 3.37
C ARG A 242 1.33 21.53 3.54
N ALA A 243 0.14 21.52 4.13
CA ALA A 243 -0.54 22.73 4.54
C ALA A 243 0.31 23.59 5.52
N TYR A 244 1.22 22.94 6.25
CA TYR A 244 2.04 23.57 7.29
C TYR A 244 3.50 23.80 6.88
N GLY A 245 3.82 23.69 5.60
CA GLY A 245 5.18 23.89 5.06
C GLY A 245 6.09 22.66 5.25
N ALA A 246 7.19 22.64 4.48
CA ALA A 246 8.26 21.68 4.69
C ALA A 246 9.04 22.08 5.95
N ALA A 247 9.28 21.12 6.85
CA ALA A 247 10.15 21.36 7.99
C ALA A 247 11.59 21.60 7.49
N GLU A 248 12.23 22.65 7.96
CA GLU A 248 13.68 22.80 7.87
C GLU A 248 14.28 21.75 8.82
N GLY A 249 14.94 20.75 8.29
CA GLY A 249 15.55 19.70 9.13
C GLY A 249 15.74 18.37 8.41
N PRO A 250 16.07 17.32 9.14
CA PRO A 250 16.13 15.97 8.57
C PRO A 250 14.79 15.62 7.93
N PRO A 251 14.78 14.75 6.89
CA PRO A 251 13.55 14.34 6.24
C PRO A 251 12.52 13.88 7.27
N GLU A 252 11.28 14.32 7.13
CA GLU A 252 10.21 14.06 8.09
C GLU A 252 10.03 12.58 8.42
N TRP A 253 10.17 11.71 7.40
CA TRP A 253 10.09 10.27 7.60
C TRP A 253 11.11 9.76 8.61
N LEU A 254 12.32 10.35 8.64
CA LEU A 254 13.38 9.95 9.56
C LEU A 254 13.04 10.37 11.00
N GLU A 255 12.42 11.52 11.15
CA GLU A 255 11.90 11.97 12.43
C GLU A 255 10.78 11.04 12.93
N ILE A 256 9.84 10.69 12.05
CA ILE A 256 8.77 9.73 12.37
C ILE A 256 9.37 8.38 12.76
N ALA A 257 10.29 7.84 11.96
CA ALA A 257 10.94 6.57 12.23
C ALA A 257 11.65 6.55 13.59
N ARG A 258 12.50 7.55 13.86
CA ARG A 258 13.28 7.66 15.11
C ARG A 258 12.39 7.82 16.34
N LYS A 259 11.36 8.66 16.26
CA LYS A 259 10.49 8.97 17.41
C LYS A 259 9.42 7.90 17.66
N SER A 260 8.99 7.19 16.63
CA SER A 260 8.01 6.12 16.77
C SER A 260 8.65 4.75 17.03
N GLY A 261 9.83 4.48 16.47
CA GLY A 261 10.44 3.16 16.41
C GLY A 261 9.67 2.17 15.51
N SER A 262 8.84 2.68 14.61
CA SER A 262 8.05 1.89 13.69
C SER A 262 8.91 1.34 12.56
N ARG A 263 8.61 0.13 12.08
CA ARG A 263 9.10 -0.36 10.81
C ARG A 263 8.50 0.49 9.69
N MET A 264 9.34 0.92 8.74
CA MET A 264 8.95 1.85 7.68
C MET A 264 9.01 1.19 6.30
N HIS A 265 8.13 1.63 5.39
CA HIS A 265 8.24 1.35 3.96
C HIS A 265 8.03 2.63 3.17
N PHE A 266 8.91 2.91 2.20
CA PHE A 266 8.78 4.06 1.31
C PHE A 266 8.22 3.62 -0.03
N ALA A 267 7.02 4.11 -0.34
CA ALA A 267 6.38 3.85 -1.60
C ALA A 267 6.94 4.77 -2.71
N HIS A 268 7.03 4.23 -3.94
CA HIS A 268 7.53 4.89 -5.16
C HIS A 268 8.76 5.78 -4.94
N TYR A 269 9.78 5.24 -4.26
CA TYR A 269 10.99 5.96 -3.89
C TYR A 269 11.86 6.27 -5.13
N ARG A 270 11.70 7.45 -5.66
CA ARG A 270 12.33 7.89 -6.92
C ARG A 270 12.93 9.28 -6.80
N THR A 271 13.83 9.61 -7.73
CA THR A 271 14.28 10.99 -7.92
C THR A 271 13.20 11.81 -8.64
N GLY A 272 13.08 13.06 -8.26
CA GLY A 272 12.28 14.04 -8.97
C GLY A 272 13.18 15.00 -9.79
N PRO A 273 12.59 16.01 -10.48
CA PRO A 273 13.35 16.94 -11.31
C PRO A 273 14.50 17.64 -10.58
N ARG A 274 14.33 17.97 -9.29
CA ARG A 274 15.35 18.65 -8.46
C ARG A 274 16.45 17.70 -7.97
N THR A 275 16.22 16.40 -8.03
CA THR A 275 17.11 15.35 -7.50
C THR A 275 17.57 14.38 -8.56
N SER A 276 17.27 14.67 -9.83
CA SER A 276 17.78 13.88 -10.98
C SER A 276 19.30 13.78 -10.92
N GLY A 277 19.82 12.56 -11.06
CA GLY A 277 21.26 12.28 -10.96
C GLY A 277 21.82 12.18 -9.54
N LYS A 278 21.01 12.43 -8.49
CA LYS A 278 21.45 12.43 -7.08
C LYS A 278 21.12 11.13 -6.33
N VAL A 279 20.95 10.03 -7.02
CA VAL A 279 20.56 8.74 -6.38
C VAL A 279 21.55 8.35 -5.28
N THR A 280 22.86 8.51 -5.53
CA THR A 280 23.89 8.14 -4.54
C THR A 280 23.79 8.97 -3.26
N GLU A 281 23.57 10.28 -3.38
CA GLU A 281 23.41 11.17 -2.21
C GLU A 281 22.16 10.80 -1.40
N ILE A 282 21.07 10.55 -2.11
CA ILE A 282 19.78 10.18 -1.49
C ILE A 282 19.89 8.83 -0.79
N MET A 283 20.58 7.86 -1.39
CA MET A 283 20.76 6.55 -0.77
C MET A 283 21.71 6.59 0.41
N ALA A 284 22.71 7.49 0.43
CA ALA A 284 23.62 7.65 1.55
C ALA A 284 22.87 8.03 2.86
N ASP A 285 21.86 8.89 2.78
CA ASP A 285 21.02 9.23 3.95
C ASP A 285 20.26 8.01 4.48
N ARG A 286 19.86 7.09 3.59
CA ARG A 286 19.17 5.85 3.95
C ARG A 286 20.13 4.84 4.58
N ASP A 287 21.32 4.72 4.02
CA ASP A 287 22.35 3.86 4.59
C ASP A 287 22.75 4.33 5.99
N ALA A 288 22.86 5.64 6.20
CA ALA A 288 23.08 6.23 7.52
C ALA A 288 21.93 5.90 8.50
N ALA A 289 20.68 6.07 8.08
CA ALA A 289 19.53 5.75 8.91
C ALA A 289 19.47 4.24 9.27
N ARG A 290 19.80 3.38 8.32
CA ARG A 290 19.89 1.92 8.54
C ARG A 290 21.02 1.57 9.53
N ALA A 291 22.16 2.25 9.43
CA ALA A 291 23.26 2.08 10.37
C ALA A 291 22.89 2.53 11.81
N GLU A 292 21.96 3.44 11.96
CA GLU A 292 21.36 3.86 13.24
C GLU A 292 20.30 2.86 13.76
N GLY A 293 19.97 1.82 12.99
CA GLY A 293 18.99 0.80 13.38
C GLY A 293 17.56 1.07 12.92
N VAL A 294 17.33 2.03 12.03
CA VAL A 294 16.01 2.23 11.41
C VAL A 294 15.71 1.08 10.45
N ASP A 295 14.65 0.33 10.75
CA ASP A 295 14.17 -0.77 9.89
C ASP A 295 13.27 -0.19 8.80
N PHE A 296 13.74 -0.22 7.55
CA PHE A 296 12.95 0.23 6.42
C PHE A 296 13.21 -0.54 5.13
N THR A 297 12.20 -0.54 4.28
CA THR A 297 12.21 -1.02 2.90
C THR A 297 11.72 0.08 1.97
N LEU A 298 11.82 -0.14 0.67
CA LEU A 298 11.31 0.79 -0.34
C LEU A 298 10.83 0.03 -1.58
N ASP A 299 9.93 0.65 -2.33
CA ASP A 299 9.55 0.22 -3.68
C ASP A 299 9.81 1.31 -4.72
N ILE A 300 9.81 0.91 -5.98
CA ILE A 300 9.91 1.79 -7.14
C ILE A 300 9.17 1.15 -8.32
N TYR A 301 8.48 1.96 -9.11
CA TYR A 301 7.89 1.49 -10.36
C TYR A 301 8.87 1.67 -11.54
N PRO A 302 8.82 0.79 -12.57
CA PRO A 302 9.84 0.72 -13.62
C PRO A 302 9.57 1.61 -14.84
N TYR A 303 8.65 2.58 -14.76
CA TYR A 303 8.28 3.46 -15.87
C TYR A 303 8.52 4.93 -15.54
N PRO A 304 8.74 5.81 -16.57
CA PRO A 304 9.15 7.19 -16.35
C PRO A 304 7.98 8.14 -16.03
N THR A 305 6.74 7.67 -16.11
CA THR A 305 5.54 8.46 -15.89
C THR A 305 4.89 8.13 -14.56
N GLY A 306 4.14 9.06 -13.99
CA GLY A 306 3.31 8.86 -12.81
C GLY A 306 1.88 9.32 -13.07
N GLY A 307 0.94 8.84 -12.25
CA GLY A 307 -0.46 9.26 -12.27
C GLY A 307 -0.87 9.83 -10.91
N THR A 308 -1.76 10.82 -10.92
CA THR A 308 -2.37 11.36 -9.70
C THR A 308 -3.71 12.02 -10.03
N VAL A 309 -4.49 12.38 -9.00
CA VAL A 309 -5.72 13.15 -9.20
C VAL A 309 -5.41 14.63 -9.38
N PRO A 310 -6.02 15.33 -10.36
CA PRO A 310 -5.74 16.74 -10.63
C PRO A 310 -5.91 17.66 -9.40
N ALA A 311 -6.84 17.31 -8.50
CA ALA A 311 -7.08 18.08 -7.28
C ALA A 311 -5.86 18.19 -6.36
N THR A 312 -4.90 17.27 -6.43
CA THR A 312 -3.64 17.34 -5.63
C THR A 312 -2.76 18.52 -6.02
N PHE A 313 -2.94 19.08 -7.19
CA PHE A 313 -2.19 20.27 -7.63
C PHE A 313 -2.79 21.58 -7.11
N LEU A 314 -4.03 21.58 -6.63
CA LEU A 314 -4.66 22.77 -6.06
C LEU A 314 -4.11 23.08 -4.67
N PRO A 315 -4.19 24.35 -4.23
CA PRO A 315 -3.88 24.71 -2.85
C PRO A 315 -4.67 23.81 -1.88
N SER A 316 -4.07 23.41 -0.77
CA SER A 316 -4.73 22.56 0.22
C SER A 316 -6.04 23.14 0.75
N SER A 317 -6.14 24.48 0.85
CA SER A 317 -7.38 25.18 1.21
C SER A 317 -8.52 24.99 0.20
N PHE A 318 -8.19 24.71 -1.06
CA PHE A 318 -9.20 24.42 -2.09
C PHE A 318 -9.79 23.01 -1.97
N GLN A 319 -9.07 22.10 -1.35
CA GLN A 319 -9.45 20.70 -1.22
C GLN A 319 -10.41 20.46 -0.04
N GLU A 320 -10.53 21.41 0.88
CA GLU A 320 -11.41 21.32 2.05
C GLU A 320 -12.90 21.22 1.64
N GLY A 321 -13.64 20.35 2.31
CA GLY A 321 -15.08 20.16 2.09
C GLY A 321 -15.43 19.20 0.95
N GLY A 322 -14.42 18.57 0.33
CA GLY A 322 -14.62 17.54 -0.67
C GLY A 322 -14.86 18.04 -2.11
N PRO A 323 -15.21 17.15 -3.05
CA PRO A 323 -15.28 17.45 -4.48
C PRO A 323 -16.22 18.60 -4.85
N ASP A 324 -17.43 18.61 -4.29
CA ASP A 324 -18.42 19.65 -4.59
C ASP A 324 -17.97 21.04 -4.15
N ALA A 325 -17.26 21.11 -3.02
CA ALA A 325 -16.70 22.36 -2.53
C ALA A 325 -15.58 22.87 -3.45
N ILE A 326 -14.77 21.99 -4.03
CA ILE A 326 -13.76 22.35 -5.05
C ILE A 326 -14.45 22.93 -6.27
N LEU A 327 -15.43 22.24 -6.83
CA LEU A 327 -16.16 22.68 -8.02
C LEU A 327 -16.80 24.05 -7.78
N LYS A 328 -17.40 24.26 -6.61
CA LYS A 328 -17.95 25.55 -6.21
C LYS A 328 -16.89 26.65 -6.17
N ARG A 329 -15.70 26.39 -5.57
CA ARG A 329 -14.60 27.36 -5.55
C ARG A 329 -14.07 27.65 -6.94
N LEU A 330 -13.92 26.66 -7.79
CA LEU A 330 -13.43 26.83 -9.15
C LEU A 330 -14.46 27.50 -10.08
N SER A 331 -15.74 27.51 -9.74
CA SER A 331 -16.76 28.26 -10.48
C SER A 331 -16.72 29.76 -10.17
N ASP A 332 -16.16 30.18 -9.04
CA ASP A 332 -15.92 31.59 -8.70
C ASP A 332 -14.68 32.10 -9.47
N PRO A 333 -14.82 33.15 -10.32
CA PRO A 333 -13.72 33.68 -11.12
C PRO A 333 -12.51 34.15 -10.29
N LYS A 334 -12.74 34.72 -9.10
CA LYS A 334 -11.64 35.20 -8.22
C LYS A 334 -10.86 34.04 -7.62
N GLN A 335 -11.59 33.03 -7.10
CA GLN A 335 -10.94 31.84 -6.55
C GLN A 335 -10.22 31.04 -7.64
N ARG A 336 -10.82 30.91 -8.82
CA ARG A 336 -10.14 30.29 -9.97
C ARG A 336 -8.86 31.01 -10.36
N GLN A 337 -8.84 32.36 -10.34
CA GLN A 337 -7.63 33.13 -10.56
C GLN A 337 -6.58 32.86 -9.50
N THR A 338 -6.95 32.81 -8.21
CA THR A 338 -6.03 32.45 -7.12
C THR A 338 -5.45 31.04 -7.30
N ALA A 339 -6.26 30.07 -7.74
CA ALA A 339 -5.77 28.72 -8.03
C ALA A 339 -4.78 28.71 -9.21
N ALA A 340 -5.05 29.49 -10.26
CA ALA A 340 -4.16 29.63 -11.41
C ALA A 340 -2.80 30.25 -11.00
N GLU A 341 -2.82 31.34 -10.26
CA GLU A 341 -1.61 32.00 -9.75
C GLU A 341 -0.78 31.06 -8.86
N TYR A 342 -1.44 30.26 -8.01
CA TYR A 342 -0.77 29.25 -7.20
C TYR A 342 -0.13 28.16 -8.07
N LEU A 343 -0.82 27.69 -9.09
CA LEU A 343 -0.30 26.68 -10.03
C LEU A 343 0.90 27.21 -10.81
N GLU A 344 0.81 28.47 -11.32
CA GLU A 344 1.90 29.14 -12.02
C GLU A 344 3.12 29.35 -11.12
N GLY A 345 2.91 29.80 -9.88
CA GLY A 345 3.98 30.03 -8.91
C GLY A 345 4.66 28.76 -8.39
N ASN A 346 3.95 27.63 -8.44
CA ASN A 346 4.46 26.32 -8.00
C ASN A 346 4.90 25.43 -9.16
N GLN A 347 4.89 25.93 -10.40
CA GLN A 347 5.43 25.16 -11.52
C GLN A 347 6.94 24.98 -11.32
N ASP A 348 7.38 23.74 -11.23
CA ASP A 348 8.79 23.42 -11.34
C ASP A 348 9.21 23.77 -12.78
N PRO A 349 10.21 24.68 -12.97
CA PRO A 349 10.63 25.09 -14.33
C PRO A 349 11.08 23.93 -15.22
N VAL A 350 11.33 22.76 -14.64
CA VAL A 350 11.69 21.54 -15.40
C VAL A 350 10.43 20.83 -15.94
N ARG A 351 9.28 20.93 -15.26
CA ARG A 351 8.01 20.31 -15.72
C ARG A 351 7.35 21.04 -16.89
N VAL A 352 7.72 22.29 -17.16
CA VAL A 352 7.11 23.10 -18.22
C VAL A 352 7.78 22.87 -19.58
N LYS A 353 8.89 22.14 -19.64
CA LYS A 353 9.68 21.89 -20.86
C LYS A 353 9.51 20.50 -21.45
N GLU A 354 8.75 19.64 -20.80
CA GLU A 354 8.36 18.31 -21.29
C GLU A 354 6.86 18.29 -21.68
#